data_00524169a23e3053590a5af1aeea29fb
#
_entry.id   00524169a23e3053590a5af1aeea29fb
#
_cell.length_a   1.000
_cell.length_b   1.000
_cell.length_c   1.000
_cell.angle_alpha   90.00
_cell.angle_beta   90.00
_cell.angle_gamma   90.00
#
_symmetry.space_group_name_H-M   'P 1'
#
loop_
_entity.id
_entity.type
_entity.pdbx_description
1 polymer ?
#
loop_
_entity_poly.entity_id
_entity_poly.type
_entity_poly.pdbx_seq_one_letter_code
_entity_poly.pdbx_strand_id
1 'polypeptide(L)'
;FWDNAGRIILSTALKKLKEEGDCSVQNLYEVLVKSSLKDYSQFFLGTEAAPFTDEKGDKTTFSIRSTLVSQIACLKHLEEKSDFSIRQWIEDESESGWLFLTARPDQRKTLKPLITAWMDIAINALMTLDPDSQRRLWFIVDELPALQKLPSLEAALAESRKYGGCLMAGIQSFPQLINIYGHSTSQALLDLFNTKIFFRSTDPNTTSWISNVLGEAETKEVQENLSYGSNTMRDGVSLSQNNLSRPIVLPTEIMSLKDLECYVKLPGQYPVSKLAMNYKPSVKNSKAFVTKEEKPKKAKISQKIISQGKHSLNHEMG
;
A
#
# COMPACT_ATOMS: atom_id res chain seq x y z
N PHE A 1 -17.11 7.11 -10.51
CA PHE A 1 -18.09 8.04 -9.94
C PHE A 1 -18.21 7.89 -8.41
N TRP A 2 -18.54 6.69 -7.91
CA TRP A 2 -18.79 6.43 -6.48
C TRP A 2 -17.60 6.78 -5.58
N ASP A 3 -16.39 6.38 -5.97
CA ASP A 3 -15.16 6.66 -5.21
C ASP A 3 -14.86 8.16 -5.14
N ASN A 4 -15.11 8.87 -6.25
CA ASN A 4 -14.87 10.31 -6.29
C ASN A 4 -15.87 11.08 -5.42
N ALA A 5 -17.16 10.71 -5.47
CA ALA A 5 -18.19 11.27 -4.60
C ALA A 5 -17.89 10.99 -3.12
N GLY A 6 -17.48 9.77 -2.78
CA GLY A 6 -17.07 9.39 -1.42
C GLY A 6 -15.88 10.21 -0.92
N ARG A 7 -14.89 10.47 -1.77
CA ARG A 7 -13.73 11.33 -1.43
C ARG A 7 -14.14 12.78 -1.15
N ILE A 8 -15.02 13.36 -1.98
CA ILE A 8 -15.53 14.72 -1.78
C ILE A 8 -16.28 14.79 -0.45
N ILE A 9 -17.17 13.85 -0.16
CA ILE A 9 -17.90 13.80 1.11
C ILE A 9 -16.96 13.70 2.31
N LEU A 10 -16.00 12.76 2.27
CA LEU A 10 -15.04 12.56 3.36
C LEU A 10 -14.17 13.80 3.60
N SER A 11 -13.63 14.39 2.53
CA SER A 11 -12.77 15.58 2.64
C SER A 11 -13.54 16.79 3.15
N THR A 12 -14.78 16.99 2.70
CA THR A 12 -15.66 18.06 3.18
C THR A 12 -16.05 17.88 4.63
N ALA A 13 -16.35 16.63 5.06
CA ALA A 13 -16.65 16.34 6.47
C ALA A 13 -15.45 16.65 7.38
N LEU A 14 -14.26 16.24 6.97
CA LEU A 14 -13.03 16.51 7.73
C LEU A 14 -12.73 18.01 7.83
N LYS A 15 -12.87 18.78 6.73
CA LYS A 15 -12.68 20.23 6.74
C LYS A 15 -13.64 20.90 7.70
N LYS A 16 -14.93 20.58 7.58
CA LYS A 16 -15.99 21.19 8.40
C LYS A 16 -15.84 20.88 9.88
N LEU A 17 -15.60 19.61 10.24
CA LEU A 17 -15.33 19.21 11.63
C LEU A 17 -14.07 19.88 12.19
N LYS A 18 -13.05 20.09 11.36
CA LYS A 18 -11.84 20.82 11.76
C LYS A 18 -12.11 22.29 12.05
N GLU A 19 -12.93 22.94 11.21
CA GLU A 19 -13.37 24.34 11.39
C GLU A 19 -14.22 24.51 12.65
N GLU A 20 -15.07 23.51 12.97
CA GLU A 20 -15.87 23.46 14.19
C GLU A 20 -15.04 23.11 15.47
N GLY A 21 -13.75 22.81 15.31
CA GLY A 21 -12.85 22.45 16.41
C GLY A 21 -13.05 21.06 17.00
N ASP A 22 -13.83 20.21 16.34
CA ASP A 22 -14.22 18.87 16.82
C ASP A 22 -13.93 17.76 15.81
N CYS A 23 -12.73 17.77 15.25
CA CYS A 23 -12.28 16.78 14.28
C CYS A 23 -11.85 15.47 14.95
N SER A 24 -12.75 14.84 15.71
CA SER A 24 -12.55 13.51 16.27
C SER A 24 -12.99 12.41 15.30
N VAL A 25 -12.34 11.24 15.39
CA VAL A 25 -12.76 10.06 14.62
C VAL A 25 -14.19 9.66 14.94
N GLN A 26 -14.60 9.85 16.20
CA GLN A 26 -15.96 9.54 16.65
C GLN A 26 -16.98 10.44 15.98
N ASN A 27 -16.75 11.76 15.94
CA ASN A 27 -17.68 12.70 15.29
C ASN A 27 -17.73 12.50 13.79
N LEU A 28 -16.60 12.21 13.16
CA LEU A 28 -16.57 11.83 11.75
C LEU A 28 -17.46 10.59 11.50
N TYR A 29 -17.35 9.60 12.38
CA TYR A 29 -18.15 8.37 12.28
C TYR A 29 -19.64 8.63 12.56
N GLU A 30 -19.98 9.47 13.54
CA GLU A 30 -21.36 9.88 13.80
C GLU A 30 -21.99 10.55 12.57
N VAL A 31 -21.31 11.53 11.97
CA VAL A 31 -21.80 12.25 10.79
C VAL A 31 -21.95 11.31 9.60
N LEU A 32 -20.89 10.55 9.26
CA LEU A 32 -20.88 9.78 8.01
C LEU A 32 -21.67 8.46 8.09
N VAL A 33 -21.75 7.84 9.27
CA VAL A 33 -22.31 6.50 9.42
C VAL A 33 -23.65 6.48 10.13
N LYS A 34 -23.79 7.21 11.26
CA LYS A 34 -24.95 7.08 12.15
C LYS A 34 -26.05 8.13 11.93
N SER A 35 -25.73 9.29 11.35
CA SER A 35 -26.71 10.36 11.14
C SER A 35 -27.90 9.91 10.28
N SER A 36 -29.08 10.46 10.52
CA SER A 36 -30.24 10.28 9.62
C SER A 36 -29.95 10.89 8.25
N LEU A 37 -30.68 10.51 7.19
CA LEU A 37 -30.51 11.11 5.87
C LEU A 37 -30.75 12.64 5.90
N LYS A 38 -31.68 13.09 6.70
CA LYS A 38 -31.99 14.50 6.89
C LYS A 38 -30.81 15.26 7.53
N ASP A 39 -30.27 14.74 8.63
CA ASP A 39 -29.15 15.35 9.33
C ASP A 39 -27.87 15.32 8.47
N TYR A 40 -27.69 14.23 7.70
CA TYR A 40 -26.61 14.08 6.75
C TYR A 40 -26.68 15.13 5.65
N SER A 41 -27.83 15.30 5.00
CA SER A 41 -28.06 16.33 3.98
C SER A 41 -27.88 17.74 4.56
N GLN A 42 -28.40 18.01 5.74
CA GLN A 42 -28.27 19.29 6.43
C GLN A 42 -26.82 19.61 6.78
N PHE A 43 -26.03 18.62 7.22
CA PHE A 43 -24.63 18.82 7.53
C PHE A 43 -23.82 19.28 6.30
N PHE A 44 -24.12 18.76 5.11
CA PHE A 44 -23.40 19.10 3.87
C PHE A 44 -24.03 20.27 3.08
N LEU A 45 -25.14 20.84 3.58
CA LEU A 45 -25.81 21.94 2.88
C LEU A 45 -24.85 23.12 2.67
N GLY A 46 -24.81 23.65 1.44
CA GLY A 46 -23.94 24.76 1.06
C GLY A 46 -22.48 24.40 0.80
N THR A 47 -22.15 23.10 0.77
CA THR A 47 -20.80 22.61 0.49
C THR A 47 -20.70 21.91 -0.88
N GLU A 48 -19.47 21.62 -1.32
CA GLU A 48 -19.22 20.84 -2.55
C GLU A 48 -19.77 19.40 -2.50
N ALA A 49 -20.05 18.88 -1.30
CA ALA A 49 -20.64 17.55 -1.10
C ALA A 49 -22.18 17.56 -1.19
N ALA A 50 -22.85 18.72 -1.13
CA ALA A 50 -24.32 18.82 -1.12
C ALA A 50 -25.00 18.04 -2.27
N PRO A 51 -24.51 18.07 -3.53
CA PRO A 51 -25.15 17.30 -4.61
C PRO A 51 -25.12 15.78 -4.42
N PHE A 52 -24.20 15.26 -3.61
CA PHE A 52 -24.04 13.83 -3.34
C PHE A 52 -24.75 13.36 -2.06
N THR A 53 -25.31 14.31 -1.30
CA THR A 53 -25.89 14.06 0.02
C THR A 53 -27.36 14.51 0.14
N ASP A 54 -27.99 14.86 -0.98
CA ASP A 54 -29.37 15.33 -1.03
C ASP A 54 -30.35 14.22 -0.58
N GLU A 55 -31.22 14.56 0.34
CA GLU A 55 -32.29 13.68 0.84
C GLU A 55 -33.24 13.22 -0.28
N LYS A 56 -33.49 14.07 -1.28
CA LYS A 56 -34.33 13.76 -2.44
C LYS A 56 -33.70 12.79 -3.42
N GLY A 57 -32.38 12.61 -3.37
CA GLY A 57 -31.58 11.69 -4.19
C GLY A 57 -31.46 10.29 -3.61
N ASP A 58 -32.41 9.83 -2.79
CA ASP A 58 -32.45 8.64 -1.95
C ASP A 58 -31.53 7.48 -2.36
N LYS A 59 -31.73 6.91 -3.56
CA LYS A 59 -31.00 5.71 -4.00
C LYS A 59 -29.53 6.00 -4.26
N THR A 60 -29.23 7.15 -4.88
CA THR A 60 -27.86 7.53 -5.23
C THR A 60 -27.09 7.92 -3.98
N THR A 61 -27.65 8.77 -3.12
CA THR A 61 -27.09 9.17 -1.83
C THR A 61 -26.83 7.95 -0.94
N PHE A 62 -27.81 7.03 -0.85
CA PHE A 62 -27.66 5.80 -0.09
C PHE A 62 -26.51 4.92 -0.64
N SER A 63 -26.40 4.76 -1.96
CA SER A 63 -25.34 3.96 -2.59
C SER A 63 -23.96 4.56 -2.36
N ILE A 64 -23.81 5.89 -2.52
CA ILE A 64 -22.55 6.58 -2.24
C ILE A 64 -22.17 6.42 -0.77
N ARG A 65 -23.11 6.65 0.13
CA ARG A 65 -22.89 6.51 1.58
C ARG A 65 -22.51 5.08 1.94
N SER A 66 -23.19 4.06 1.42
CA SER A 66 -22.87 2.65 1.67
C SER A 66 -21.47 2.29 1.22
N THR A 67 -21.04 2.79 0.04
CA THR A 67 -19.67 2.60 -0.46
C THR A 67 -18.66 3.27 0.47
N LEU A 68 -18.89 4.53 0.84
CA LEU A 68 -18.03 5.28 1.75
C LEU A 68 -17.92 4.59 3.11
N VAL A 69 -19.05 4.18 3.71
CA VAL A 69 -19.09 3.49 5.00
C VAL A 69 -18.26 2.21 4.98
N SER A 70 -18.29 1.46 3.87
CA SER A 70 -17.49 0.25 3.75
C SER A 70 -15.98 0.53 3.77
N GLN A 71 -15.54 1.67 3.24
CA GLN A 71 -14.13 2.09 3.22
C GLN A 71 -13.67 2.64 4.57
N ILE A 72 -14.52 3.41 5.25
CA ILE A 72 -14.17 4.04 6.53
C ILE A 72 -14.49 3.18 7.77
N ALA A 73 -15.05 1.98 7.58
CA ALA A 73 -15.37 1.06 8.69
C ALA A 73 -14.17 0.72 9.58
N CYS A 74 -12.96 0.82 9.04
CA CYS A 74 -11.70 0.63 9.78
C CYS A 74 -11.46 1.72 10.83
N LEU A 75 -12.03 2.93 10.68
CA LEU A 75 -11.82 4.05 11.60
C LEU A 75 -12.38 3.77 12.99
N LYS A 76 -13.37 2.88 13.14
CA LYS A 76 -13.89 2.46 14.44
C LYS A 76 -12.83 1.83 15.36
N HIS A 77 -11.69 1.40 14.81
CA HIS A 77 -10.60 0.81 15.57
C HIS A 77 -9.56 1.84 16.04
N LEU A 78 -9.72 3.10 15.64
CA LEU A 78 -8.86 4.19 16.12
C LEU A 78 -9.33 4.67 17.49
N GLU A 79 -8.37 5.07 18.31
CA GLU A 79 -8.65 5.72 19.60
C GLU A 79 -9.08 7.18 19.37
N GLU A 80 -9.93 7.69 20.24
CA GLU A 80 -10.41 9.09 20.17
C GLU A 80 -9.27 10.11 20.32
N LYS A 81 -8.28 9.77 21.13
CA LYS A 81 -7.11 10.63 21.40
C LYS A 81 -5.86 9.77 21.35
N SER A 82 -4.91 10.21 20.58
CA SER A 82 -3.57 9.64 20.51
C SER A 82 -2.56 10.77 20.51
N ASP A 83 -1.51 10.61 21.30
CA ASP A 83 -0.38 11.54 21.33
C ASP A 83 0.62 11.25 20.20
N PHE A 84 0.40 10.19 19.42
CA PHE A 84 1.26 9.79 18.33
C PHE A 84 0.73 10.28 16.97
N SER A 85 1.59 10.93 16.20
CA SER A 85 1.33 11.36 14.84
C SER A 85 2.42 10.83 13.90
N ILE A 86 2.02 10.09 12.87
CA ILE A 86 2.95 9.58 11.84
C ILE A 86 3.70 10.74 11.18
N ARG A 87 3.01 11.84 10.87
CA ARG A 87 3.63 13.02 10.27
C ARG A 87 4.70 13.61 11.18
N GLN A 88 4.39 13.86 12.44
CA GLN A 88 5.36 14.40 13.41
C GLN A 88 6.53 13.45 13.61
N TRP A 89 6.29 12.14 13.63
CA TRP A 89 7.35 11.14 13.76
C TRP A 89 8.31 11.17 12.54
N ILE A 90 7.81 11.40 11.33
CA ILE A 90 8.63 11.56 10.11
C ILE A 90 9.40 12.90 10.14
N GLU A 91 8.77 13.95 10.64
CA GLU A 91 9.33 15.31 10.71
C GLU A 91 10.34 15.50 11.86
N ASP A 92 10.35 14.59 12.83
CA ASP A 92 11.28 14.66 13.97
C ASP A 92 12.66 14.08 13.58
N GLU A 93 13.61 14.96 13.31
CA GLU A 93 14.98 14.58 12.94
C GLU A 93 15.76 13.89 14.06
N SER A 94 15.31 14.00 15.32
CA SER A 94 15.90 13.31 16.48
C SER A 94 15.46 11.86 16.59
N GLU A 95 14.38 11.46 15.87
CA GLU A 95 13.83 10.10 15.90
C GLU A 95 14.70 9.13 15.09
N SER A 96 15.13 8.06 15.73
CA SER A 96 15.96 7.01 15.11
C SER A 96 15.33 5.62 15.19
N GLY A 97 14.06 5.54 15.58
CA GLY A 97 13.35 4.29 15.80
C GLY A 97 12.77 3.65 14.55
N TRP A 98 11.99 2.60 14.80
CA TRP A 98 11.24 1.87 13.78
C TRP A 98 9.74 2.03 14.03
N LEU A 99 8.99 2.40 13.02
CA LEU A 99 7.54 2.38 13.03
C LEU A 99 7.03 1.14 12.29
N PHE A 100 6.38 0.22 13.02
CA PHE A 100 5.82 -1.00 12.46
C PHE A 100 4.32 -0.83 12.23
N LEU A 101 3.88 -0.90 10.99
CA LEU A 101 2.47 -0.94 10.60
C LEU A 101 2.06 -2.40 10.34
N THR A 102 1.45 -3.03 11.33
CA THR A 102 1.13 -4.46 11.27
C THR A 102 -0.37 -4.72 11.45
N ALA A 103 -0.85 -5.83 10.89
CA ALA A 103 -2.20 -6.31 11.11
C ALA A 103 -2.21 -7.83 11.28
N ARG A 104 -3.04 -8.32 12.20
CA ARG A 104 -3.30 -9.74 12.32
C ARG A 104 -3.99 -10.26 11.06
N PRO A 105 -3.76 -11.53 10.68
CA PRO A 105 -4.35 -12.11 9.46
C PRO A 105 -5.88 -11.97 9.38
N ASP A 106 -6.57 -12.16 10.52
CA ASP A 106 -8.03 -12.04 10.65
C ASP A 106 -8.54 -10.59 10.51
N GLN A 107 -7.70 -9.59 10.78
CA GLN A 107 -8.05 -8.17 10.69
C GLN A 107 -7.51 -7.49 9.42
N ARG A 108 -6.64 -8.15 8.68
CA ARG A 108 -5.91 -7.56 7.54
C ARG A 108 -6.86 -6.92 6.52
N LYS A 109 -7.94 -7.63 6.15
CA LYS A 109 -8.92 -7.12 5.18
C LYS A 109 -9.60 -5.83 5.65
N THR A 110 -9.97 -5.76 6.93
CA THR A 110 -10.63 -4.60 7.53
C THR A 110 -9.68 -3.40 7.70
N LEU A 111 -8.43 -3.67 8.09
CA LEU A 111 -7.44 -2.61 8.36
C LEU A 111 -6.66 -2.17 7.12
N LYS A 112 -6.79 -2.87 5.99
CA LYS A 112 -6.09 -2.55 4.74
C LYS A 112 -6.22 -1.08 4.33
N PRO A 113 -7.40 -0.44 4.30
CA PRO A 113 -7.54 0.98 3.95
C PRO A 113 -6.77 1.89 4.91
N LEU A 114 -6.81 1.59 6.21
CA LEU A 114 -6.14 2.38 7.24
C LEU A 114 -4.61 2.30 7.12
N ILE A 115 -4.07 1.08 6.97
CA ILE A 115 -2.62 0.89 6.80
C ILE A 115 -2.14 1.58 5.52
N THR A 116 -2.93 1.50 4.44
CA THR A 116 -2.62 2.20 3.19
C THR A 116 -2.59 3.72 3.39
N ALA A 117 -3.58 4.28 4.09
CA ALA A 117 -3.63 5.71 4.40
C ALA A 117 -2.44 6.15 5.29
N TRP A 118 -2.07 5.37 6.28
CA TRP A 118 -0.91 5.66 7.13
C TRP A 118 0.41 5.66 6.34
N MET A 119 0.57 4.70 5.43
CA MET A 119 1.73 4.66 4.55
C MET A 119 1.76 5.89 3.62
N ASP A 120 0.62 6.26 3.06
CA ASP A 120 0.50 7.45 2.19
C ASP A 120 0.81 8.74 2.94
N ILE A 121 0.33 8.88 4.19
CA ILE A 121 0.67 10.00 5.07
C ILE A 121 2.18 10.07 5.35
N ALA A 122 2.80 8.93 5.64
CA ALA A 122 4.24 8.87 5.91
C ALA A 122 5.07 9.27 4.69
N ILE A 123 4.72 8.77 3.51
CA ILE A 123 5.38 9.13 2.26
C ILE A 123 5.22 10.62 1.96
N ASN A 124 4.01 11.15 2.07
CA ASN A 124 3.76 12.57 1.83
C ASN A 124 4.47 13.46 2.85
N ALA A 125 4.55 13.05 4.11
CA ALA A 125 5.31 13.77 5.14
C ALA A 125 6.79 13.86 4.77
N LEU A 126 7.43 12.75 4.37
CA LEU A 126 8.81 12.77 3.88
C LEU A 126 9.00 13.76 2.74
N MET A 127 8.09 13.78 1.77
CA MET A 127 8.22 14.64 0.58
C MET A 127 7.99 16.13 0.87
N THR A 128 7.56 16.50 2.08
CA THR A 128 7.46 17.89 2.53
C THR A 128 8.68 18.37 3.32
N LEU A 129 9.64 17.47 3.63
CA LEU A 129 10.89 17.85 4.31
C LEU A 129 11.82 18.61 3.37
N ASP A 130 12.80 19.29 3.95
CA ASP A 130 13.88 19.88 3.18
C ASP A 130 14.74 18.79 2.50
N PRO A 131 15.21 19.05 1.28
CA PRO A 131 16.10 18.11 0.58
C PRO A 131 17.37 17.83 1.40
N ASP A 132 17.64 16.54 1.63
CA ASP A 132 18.83 16.09 2.34
C ASP A 132 19.36 14.79 1.76
N SER A 133 20.55 14.85 1.18
CA SER A 133 21.24 13.70 0.55
C SER A 133 21.85 12.72 1.56
N GLN A 134 21.95 13.09 2.83
CA GLN A 134 22.51 12.24 3.89
C GLN A 134 21.42 11.48 4.65
N ARG A 135 20.20 12.00 4.68
CA ARG A 135 19.04 11.32 5.31
C ARG A 135 18.79 9.97 4.63
N ARG A 136 18.44 8.96 5.42
CA ARG A 136 18.03 7.63 4.95
C ARG A 136 16.82 7.17 5.73
N LEU A 137 15.64 7.52 5.24
CA LEU A 137 14.36 7.07 5.79
C LEU A 137 13.84 5.93 4.93
N TRP A 138 13.79 4.73 5.53
CA TRP A 138 13.41 3.51 4.82
C TRP A 138 11.93 3.22 4.95
N PHE A 139 11.29 2.99 3.82
CA PHE A 139 9.96 2.42 3.71
C PHE A 139 10.10 0.98 3.23
N ILE A 140 9.80 0.03 4.12
CA ILE A 140 9.92 -1.39 3.82
C ILE A 140 8.52 -2.00 3.77
N VAL A 141 8.08 -2.40 2.59
CA VAL A 141 6.77 -2.98 2.33
C VAL A 141 6.96 -4.44 1.93
N ASP A 142 6.73 -5.35 2.86
CA ASP A 142 6.95 -6.80 2.67
C ASP A 142 6.12 -7.36 1.50
N GLU A 143 4.86 -6.93 1.37
CA GLU A 143 3.95 -7.34 0.31
C GLU A 143 3.16 -6.12 -0.20
N LEU A 144 3.66 -5.46 -1.25
CA LEU A 144 3.02 -4.27 -1.80
C LEU A 144 1.57 -4.52 -2.26
N PRO A 145 1.22 -5.62 -2.93
CA PRO A 145 -0.15 -5.94 -3.28
C PRO A 145 -1.09 -6.20 -2.09
N ALA A 146 -0.57 -6.38 -0.88
CA ALA A 146 -1.41 -6.48 0.31
C ALA A 146 -2.06 -5.14 0.69
N LEU A 147 -1.52 -4.01 0.23
CA LEU A 147 -2.09 -2.67 0.38
C LEU A 147 -3.12 -2.38 -0.71
N GLN A 148 -3.93 -1.33 -0.51
CA GLN A 148 -4.68 -0.72 -1.61
C GLN A 148 -3.72 0.08 -2.49
N LYS A 149 -4.24 0.64 -3.59
CA LYS A 149 -3.47 1.58 -4.41
C LYS A 149 -2.98 2.74 -3.54
N LEU A 150 -1.65 2.92 -3.49
CA LEU A 150 -1.00 4.06 -2.82
C LEU A 150 -0.90 5.23 -3.82
N PRO A 151 -1.62 6.33 -3.62
CA PRO A 151 -1.62 7.45 -4.56
C PRO A 151 -0.24 8.10 -4.69
N SER A 152 0.51 8.18 -3.59
CA SER A 152 1.83 8.81 -3.54
C SER A 152 2.99 7.94 -4.04
N LEU A 153 2.77 6.65 -4.31
CA LEU A 153 3.87 5.70 -4.56
C LEU A 153 4.70 6.05 -5.80
N GLU A 154 4.06 6.40 -6.91
CA GLU A 154 4.75 6.74 -8.16
C GLU A 154 5.63 7.98 -7.98
N ALA A 155 5.08 9.04 -7.40
CA ALA A 155 5.83 10.25 -7.08
C ALA A 155 6.96 9.97 -6.08
N ALA A 156 6.71 9.13 -5.08
CA ALA A 156 7.73 8.75 -4.11
C ALA A 156 8.90 8.01 -4.74
N LEU A 157 8.64 7.02 -5.61
CA LEU A 157 9.69 6.28 -6.31
C LEU A 157 10.53 7.19 -7.23
N ALA A 158 9.90 8.18 -7.87
CA ALA A 158 10.56 9.11 -8.76
C ALA A 158 11.38 10.18 -8.01
N GLU A 159 10.87 10.69 -6.88
CA GLU A 159 11.38 11.93 -6.29
C GLU A 159 11.89 11.81 -4.85
N SER A 160 11.49 10.79 -4.07
CA SER A 160 11.80 10.72 -2.63
C SER A 160 13.30 10.71 -2.32
N ARG A 161 14.14 10.30 -3.28
CA ARG A 161 15.60 10.27 -3.13
C ARG A 161 16.18 11.62 -2.70
N LYS A 162 15.65 12.74 -3.22
CA LYS A 162 16.13 14.09 -2.88
C LYS A 162 15.85 14.46 -1.43
N TYR A 163 14.85 13.83 -0.81
CA TYR A 163 14.47 14.00 0.60
C TYR A 163 15.04 12.92 1.51
N GLY A 164 15.88 12.03 0.97
CA GLY A 164 16.48 10.92 1.71
C GLY A 164 15.59 9.68 1.83
N GLY A 165 14.53 9.58 1.04
CA GLY A 165 13.64 8.41 1.01
C GLY A 165 14.28 7.21 0.33
N CYS A 166 14.15 6.04 0.96
CA CYS A 166 14.57 4.74 0.44
C CYS A 166 13.37 3.79 0.48
N LEU A 167 12.98 3.23 -0.66
CA LEU A 167 11.84 2.32 -0.75
C LEU A 167 12.30 0.89 -1.10
N MET A 168 11.80 -0.08 -0.34
CA MET A 168 11.94 -1.50 -0.60
C MET A 168 10.55 -2.13 -0.61
N ALA A 169 10.20 -2.82 -1.70
CA ALA A 169 8.91 -3.47 -1.85
C ALA A 169 9.06 -4.92 -2.25
N GLY A 170 8.35 -5.82 -1.55
CA GLY A 170 8.17 -7.21 -1.92
C GLY A 170 6.91 -7.39 -2.76
N ILE A 171 6.98 -8.28 -3.74
CA ILE A 171 5.89 -8.61 -4.66
C ILE A 171 5.97 -10.12 -4.93
N GLN A 172 4.88 -10.85 -4.72
CA GLN A 172 4.86 -12.29 -4.97
C GLN A 172 4.62 -12.63 -6.44
N SER A 173 3.75 -11.86 -7.11
CA SER A 173 3.49 -12.04 -8.52
C SER A 173 3.13 -10.73 -9.24
N PHE A 174 3.53 -10.63 -10.50
CA PHE A 174 3.23 -9.47 -11.35
C PHE A 174 1.73 -9.26 -11.59
N PRO A 175 0.92 -10.31 -11.86
CA PRO A 175 -0.53 -10.16 -11.98
C PRO A 175 -1.23 -9.53 -10.77
N GLN A 176 -0.76 -9.78 -9.55
CA GLN A 176 -1.35 -9.15 -8.36
C GLN A 176 -1.13 -7.64 -8.34
N LEU A 177 0.02 -7.17 -8.79
CA LEU A 177 0.30 -5.75 -8.92
C LEU A 177 -0.58 -5.10 -10.00
N ILE A 178 -0.75 -5.79 -11.15
CA ILE A 178 -1.61 -5.34 -12.25
C ILE A 178 -3.06 -5.15 -11.79
N ASN A 179 -3.58 -6.06 -10.97
CA ASN A 179 -4.94 -5.97 -10.45
C ASN A 179 -5.19 -4.71 -9.61
N ILE A 180 -4.16 -4.14 -8.98
CA ILE A 180 -4.28 -2.94 -8.13
C ILE A 180 -4.01 -1.66 -8.90
N TYR A 181 -2.94 -1.66 -9.71
CA TYR A 181 -2.45 -0.44 -10.36
C TYR A 181 -2.79 -0.36 -11.85
N GLY A 182 -3.22 -1.45 -12.46
CA GLY A 182 -3.34 -1.59 -13.92
C GLY A 182 -2.00 -1.91 -14.59
N HIS A 183 -2.03 -2.40 -15.82
CA HIS A 183 -0.84 -2.92 -16.51
C HIS A 183 0.24 -1.83 -16.71
N SER A 184 -0.13 -0.70 -17.29
CA SER A 184 0.80 0.39 -17.61
C SER A 184 1.47 0.98 -16.35
N THR A 185 0.67 1.28 -15.32
CA THR A 185 1.20 1.83 -14.06
C THR A 185 2.09 0.82 -13.34
N SER A 186 1.73 -0.47 -13.34
CA SER A 186 2.56 -1.52 -12.73
C SER A 186 3.93 -1.61 -13.38
N GLN A 187 3.97 -1.55 -14.71
CA GLN A 187 5.22 -1.52 -15.47
C GLN A 187 6.08 -0.30 -15.07
N ALA A 188 5.49 0.90 -15.10
CA ALA A 188 6.17 2.14 -14.73
C ALA A 188 6.71 2.10 -13.30
N LEU A 189 5.92 1.61 -12.33
CA LEU A 189 6.38 1.44 -10.95
C LEU A 189 7.58 0.52 -10.84
N LEU A 190 7.54 -0.63 -11.53
CA LEU A 190 8.63 -1.60 -11.51
C LEU A 190 9.91 -1.07 -12.17
N ASP A 191 9.79 -0.20 -13.17
CA ASP A 191 10.93 0.42 -13.84
C ASP A 191 11.64 1.44 -12.94
N LEU A 192 10.89 2.10 -12.02
CA LEU A 192 11.45 3.03 -11.04
C LEU A 192 12.26 2.35 -9.93
N PHE A 193 12.07 1.05 -9.68
CA PHE A 193 12.94 0.30 -8.77
C PHE A 193 14.26 -0.06 -9.47
N ASN A 194 15.33 0.63 -9.13
CA ASN A 194 16.64 0.47 -9.77
C ASN A 194 17.33 -0.86 -9.44
N THR A 195 17.21 -1.33 -8.20
CA THR A 195 17.74 -2.63 -7.75
C THR A 195 16.63 -3.64 -7.72
N LYS A 196 16.83 -4.79 -8.34
CA LYS A 196 15.84 -5.86 -8.41
C LYS A 196 16.45 -7.19 -7.95
N ILE A 197 15.73 -7.90 -7.09
CA ILE A 197 16.11 -9.21 -6.57
C ILE A 197 14.98 -10.18 -6.91
N PHE A 198 15.30 -11.23 -7.67
CA PHE A 198 14.33 -12.17 -8.19
C PHE A 198 14.55 -13.55 -7.59
N PHE A 199 13.66 -13.96 -6.72
CA PHE A 199 13.59 -15.32 -6.20
C PHE A 199 12.78 -16.22 -7.14
N ARG A 200 12.67 -17.51 -6.79
CA ARG A 200 11.84 -18.46 -7.51
C ARG A 200 10.40 -17.96 -7.61
N SER A 201 9.86 -18.01 -8.80
CA SER A 201 8.43 -17.82 -9.08
C SER A 201 7.94 -18.97 -9.95
N THR A 202 6.71 -19.43 -9.71
CA THR A 202 6.07 -20.48 -10.50
C THR A 202 5.06 -19.93 -11.51
N ASP A 203 4.77 -18.62 -11.45
CA ASP A 203 3.85 -17.96 -12.38
C ASP A 203 4.55 -17.66 -13.71
N PRO A 204 4.05 -18.19 -14.86
CA PRO A 204 4.66 -17.99 -16.17
C PRO A 204 4.78 -16.54 -16.60
N ASN A 205 3.77 -15.70 -16.28
CA ASN A 205 3.79 -14.28 -16.62
C ASN A 205 4.89 -13.54 -15.87
N THR A 206 5.01 -13.83 -14.58
CA THR A 206 6.06 -13.25 -13.72
C THR A 206 7.44 -13.69 -14.19
N THR A 207 7.65 -14.98 -14.48
CA THR A 207 8.97 -15.49 -14.91
C THR A 207 9.37 -15.00 -16.29
N SER A 208 8.43 -14.87 -17.23
CA SER A 208 8.68 -14.26 -18.53
C SER A 208 9.04 -12.78 -18.39
N TRP A 209 8.32 -12.04 -17.55
CA TRP A 209 8.67 -10.66 -17.26
C TRP A 209 10.06 -10.53 -16.62
N ILE A 210 10.40 -11.38 -15.66
CA ILE A 210 11.72 -11.40 -15.02
C ILE A 210 12.83 -11.66 -16.06
N SER A 211 12.64 -12.69 -16.91
CA SER A 211 13.58 -13.02 -17.97
C SER A 211 13.86 -11.83 -18.89
N ASN A 212 12.81 -11.13 -19.33
CA ASN A 212 12.93 -9.92 -20.15
C ASN A 212 13.65 -8.78 -19.41
N VAL A 213 13.37 -8.59 -18.12
CA VAL A 213 14.03 -7.57 -17.29
C VAL A 213 15.52 -7.87 -17.11
N LEU A 214 15.89 -9.15 -16.94
CA LEU A 214 17.31 -9.56 -16.84
C LEU A 214 18.07 -9.27 -18.13
N GLY A 215 17.40 -9.35 -19.28
CA GLY A 215 17.92 -8.95 -20.57
C GLY A 215 18.34 -10.14 -21.44
N GLU A 216 18.93 -9.81 -22.59
CA GLU A 216 19.37 -10.76 -23.59
C GLU A 216 20.88 -10.62 -23.83
N ALA A 217 21.51 -11.71 -24.23
CA ALA A 217 22.90 -11.73 -24.66
C ALA A 217 22.98 -12.19 -26.12
N GLU A 218 23.85 -11.55 -26.89
CA GLU A 218 24.18 -12.03 -28.24
C GLU A 218 25.08 -13.26 -28.14
N THR A 219 24.64 -14.37 -28.71
CA THR A 219 25.42 -15.59 -28.87
C THR A 219 25.73 -15.81 -30.34
N LYS A 220 26.99 -16.11 -30.65
CA LYS A 220 27.38 -16.49 -32.01
C LYS A 220 27.22 -17.99 -32.15
N GLU A 221 26.26 -18.43 -32.93
CA GLU A 221 26.13 -19.82 -33.29
C GLU A 221 26.73 -20.05 -34.68
N VAL A 222 27.65 -21.04 -34.75
CA VAL A 222 28.17 -21.53 -36.01
C VAL A 222 27.30 -22.67 -36.47
N GLN A 223 26.54 -22.47 -37.54
CA GLN A 223 25.76 -23.52 -38.17
C GLN A 223 26.59 -24.14 -39.28
N GLU A 224 26.87 -25.43 -39.14
CA GLU A 224 27.46 -26.26 -40.21
C GLU A 224 26.33 -26.81 -41.08
N ASN A 225 26.21 -26.32 -42.29
CA ASN A 225 25.31 -26.90 -43.29
C ASN A 225 26.10 -27.88 -44.15
N LEU A 226 25.86 -29.18 -43.96
CA LEU A 226 26.38 -30.27 -44.79
C LEU A 226 25.45 -30.45 -46.01
N SER A 227 25.95 -30.11 -47.18
CA SER A 227 25.25 -30.35 -48.44
C SER A 227 25.76 -31.67 -49.06
N TYR A 228 24.93 -32.70 -49.07
CA TYR A 228 25.22 -33.94 -49.76
C TYR A 228 24.73 -33.86 -51.23
N GLY A 229 25.66 -33.75 -52.15
CA GLY A 229 25.35 -33.83 -53.57
C GLY A 229 25.26 -35.30 -54.04
N SER A 230 24.39 -35.63 -54.98
CA SER A 230 24.24 -36.98 -55.57
C SER A 230 25.45 -37.42 -56.44
N ASN A 231 26.49 -36.64 -56.53
CA ASN A 231 27.76 -36.98 -57.18
C ASN A 231 28.92 -36.72 -56.21
N THR A 232 29.80 -37.69 -56.08
CA THR A 232 30.97 -37.79 -55.18
C THR A 232 32.01 -36.68 -55.26
N MET A 233 31.76 -35.60 -55.94
CA MET A 233 32.71 -34.52 -56.17
C MET A 233 32.32 -33.13 -55.63
N ARG A 234 31.23 -33.04 -54.84
CA ARG A 234 30.81 -31.73 -54.26
C ARG A 234 30.21 -31.89 -52.85
N ASP A 235 31.03 -32.38 -51.95
CA ASP A 235 30.73 -32.20 -50.52
C ASP A 235 31.22 -30.84 -50.12
N GLY A 236 30.27 -29.90 -49.89
CA GLY A 236 30.59 -28.56 -49.46
C GLY A 236 30.16 -28.38 -48.01
N VAL A 237 31.09 -28.05 -47.12
CA VAL A 237 30.77 -27.58 -45.77
C VAL A 237 30.65 -26.06 -45.86
N SER A 238 29.46 -25.53 -45.61
CA SER A 238 29.23 -24.10 -45.49
C SER A 238 29.10 -23.75 -44.01
N LEU A 239 30.03 -22.94 -43.48
CA LEU A 239 29.98 -22.38 -42.14
C LEU A 239 29.27 -21.02 -42.22
N SER A 240 28.09 -20.91 -41.65
CA SER A 240 27.40 -19.62 -41.48
C SER A 240 27.43 -19.22 -40.01
N GLN A 241 27.87 -18.00 -39.72
CA GLN A 241 27.78 -17.41 -38.38
C GLN A 241 26.50 -16.60 -38.29
N ASN A 242 25.58 -17.03 -37.41
CA ASN A 242 24.39 -16.27 -37.09
C ASN A 242 24.53 -15.68 -35.68
N ASN A 243 24.32 -14.38 -35.57
CA ASN A 243 24.17 -13.75 -34.28
C ASN A 243 22.72 -13.97 -33.82
N LEU A 244 22.56 -14.71 -32.73
CA LEU A 244 21.24 -14.96 -32.12
C LEU A 244 21.19 -14.25 -30.77
N SER A 245 20.14 -13.44 -30.56
CA SER A 245 19.83 -12.89 -29.23
C SER A 245 19.09 -13.94 -28.43
N ARG A 246 19.61 -14.23 -27.23
CA ARG A 246 18.97 -15.19 -26.29
C ARG A 246 18.84 -14.56 -24.91
N PRO A 247 17.76 -14.85 -24.18
CA PRO A 247 17.64 -14.44 -22.79
C PRO A 247 18.85 -14.88 -21.96
N ILE A 248 19.39 -13.97 -21.14
CA ILE A 248 20.50 -14.28 -20.22
C ILE A 248 20.09 -15.39 -19.23
N VAL A 249 18.81 -15.37 -18.80
CA VAL A 249 18.19 -16.36 -17.93
C VAL A 249 16.85 -16.75 -18.50
N LEU A 250 16.64 -18.04 -18.71
CA LEU A 250 15.36 -18.54 -19.21
C LEU A 250 14.28 -18.52 -18.12
N PRO A 251 12.99 -18.34 -18.48
CA PRO A 251 11.89 -18.45 -17.52
C PRO A 251 11.90 -19.76 -16.73
N THR A 252 12.26 -20.88 -17.36
CA THR A 252 12.37 -22.19 -16.74
C THR A 252 13.48 -22.27 -15.68
N GLU A 253 14.56 -21.55 -15.86
CA GLU A 253 15.65 -21.46 -14.87
C GLU A 253 15.20 -20.70 -13.62
N ILE A 254 14.40 -19.63 -13.79
CA ILE A 254 13.81 -18.87 -12.69
C ILE A 254 12.83 -19.77 -11.91
N MET A 255 12.00 -20.57 -12.60
CA MET A 255 11.07 -21.53 -12.00
C MET A 255 11.79 -22.61 -11.18
N SER A 256 13.00 -22.97 -11.57
CA SER A 256 13.78 -24.07 -10.96
C SER A 256 14.80 -23.61 -9.92
N LEU A 257 14.84 -22.31 -9.58
CA LEU A 257 15.70 -21.80 -8.50
C LEU A 257 15.44 -22.57 -7.20
N LYS A 258 16.50 -22.88 -6.48
CA LYS A 258 16.41 -23.46 -5.14
C LYS A 258 15.95 -22.40 -4.13
N ASP A 259 15.50 -22.86 -2.97
CA ASP A 259 15.17 -21.96 -1.87
C ASP A 259 16.39 -21.10 -1.52
N LEU A 260 16.16 -19.81 -1.31
CA LEU A 260 17.19 -18.79 -1.04
C LEU A 260 18.17 -18.51 -2.19
N GLU A 261 18.01 -19.12 -3.37
CA GLU A 261 18.68 -18.65 -4.58
C GLU A 261 17.91 -17.51 -5.22
N CYS A 262 18.64 -16.55 -5.76
CA CYS A 262 18.04 -15.39 -6.46
C CYS A 262 18.95 -14.87 -7.56
N TYR A 263 18.36 -14.17 -8.52
CA TYR A 263 19.07 -13.29 -9.44
C TYR A 263 19.00 -11.86 -8.95
N VAL A 264 20.12 -11.14 -9.04
CA VAL A 264 20.22 -9.72 -8.66
C VAL A 264 20.61 -8.91 -9.87
N LYS A 265 19.83 -7.86 -10.13
CA LYS A 265 20.11 -6.83 -11.14
C LYS A 265 20.29 -5.49 -10.44
N LEU A 266 21.49 -4.94 -10.58
CA LEU A 266 21.83 -3.60 -10.11
C LEU A 266 21.71 -2.58 -11.25
N PRO A 267 21.53 -1.28 -10.94
CA PRO A 267 21.51 -0.23 -11.95
C PRO A 267 22.90 -0.05 -12.58
N GLY A 268 22.93 0.37 -13.86
CA GLY A 268 24.18 0.61 -14.59
C GLY A 268 24.73 -0.63 -15.28
N GLN A 269 26.04 -0.70 -15.42
CA GLN A 269 26.74 -1.73 -16.20
C GLN A 269 27.13 -2.98 -15.40
N TYR A 270 26.55 -3.17 -14.23
CA TYR A 270 26.79 -4.38 -13.42
C TYR A 270 26.16 -5.60 -14.07
N PRO A 271 26.90 -6.73 -14.14
CA PRO A 271 26.33 -7.97 -14.67
C PRO A 271 25.22 -8.51 -13.74
N VAL A 272 24.26 -9.21 -14.35
CA VAL A 272 23.30 -9.99 -13.60
C VAL A 272 24.04 -11.07 -12.82
N SER A 273 23.76 -11.15 -11.53
CA SER A 273 24.45 -12.09 -10.63
C SER A 273 23.47 -13.08 -10.04
N LYS A 274 23.82 -14.36 -10.03
CA LYS A 274 23.09 -15.39 -9.29
C LYS A 274 23.71 -15.54 -7.90
N LEU A 275 22.89 -15.45 -6.85
CA LEU A 275 23.34 -15.54 -5.47
C LEU A 275 22.57 -16.66 -4.74
N ALA A 276 23.24 -17.27 -3.77
CA ALA A 276 22.64 -18.15 -2.78
C ALA A 276 22.78 -17.51 -1.40
N MET A 277 21.65 -17.30 -0.73
CA MET A 277 21.61 -16.68 0.60
C MET A 277 21.64 -17.75 1.70
N ASN A 278 22.29 -17.43 2.81
CA ASN A 278 22.31 -18.29 3.98
C ASN A 278 21.21 -17.88 4.96
N TYR A 279 20.31 -18.80 5.29
CA TYR A 279 19.33 -18.55 6.34
C TYR A 279 20.01 -18.48 7.71
N LYS A 280 19.80 -17.35 8.40
CA LYS A 280 20.20 -17.20 9.81
C LYS A 280 18.92 -17.08 10.65
N PRO A 281 18.61 -18.10 11.49
CA PRO A 281 17.45 -18.00 12.36
C PRO A 281 17.64 -16.86 13.37
N SER A 282 16.63 -16.03 13.54
CA SER A 282 16.62 -14.99 14.57
C SER A 282 16.07 -15.57 15.89
N VAL A 283 16.63 -15.11 17.00
CA VAL A 283 16.10 -15.43 18.34
C VAL A 283 14.81 -14.65 18.55
N LYS A 284 13.75 -15.34 19.04
CA LYS A 284 12.50 -14.67 19.41
C LYS A 284 12.71 -13.87 20.68
N ASN A 285 12.83 -12.57 20.57
CA ASN A 285 13.07 -11.67 21.71
C ASN A 285 11.78 -11.09 22.31
N SER A 286 10.64 -11.22 21.62
CA SER A 286 9.34 -10.66 22.05
C SER A 286 8.17 -11.52 21.57
N LYS A 287 7.00 -11.28 22.17
CA LYS A 287 5.75 -11.87 21.68
C LYS A 287 5.40 -11.27 20.30
N ALA A 288 4.86 -12.09 19.39
CA ALA A 288 4.45 -11.67 18.06
C ALA A 288 3.34 -10.59 18.09
N PHE A 289 2.55 -10.55 19.16
CA PHE A 289 1.49 -9.58 19.38
C PHE A 289 1.33 -9.30 20.88
N VAL A 290 1.29 -8.03 21.23
CA VAL A 290 1.00 -7.55 22.59
C VAL A 290 -0.28 -6.75 22.51
N THR A 291 -1.33 -7.24 23.19
CA THR A 291 -2.60 -6.50 23.30
C THR A 291 -2.38 -5.29 24.22
N LYS A 292 -2.78 -4.10 23.77
CA LYS A 292 -2.83 -2.94 24.63
C LYS A 292 -3.87 -3.20 25.72
N GLU A 293 -3.50 -3.05 26.99
CA GLU A 293 -4.44 -3.17 28.09
C GLU A 293 -5.51 -2.08 27.94
N GLU A 294 -6.77 -2.49 27.86
CA GLU A 294 -7.89 -1.54 27.87
C GLU A 294 -7.88 -0.82 29.22
N LYS A 295 -7.59 0.49 29.21
CA LYS A 295 -7.84 1.31 30.40
C LYS A 295 -9.34 1.17 30.74
N PRO A 296 -9.71 0.81 31.99
CA PRO A 296 -11.10 0.64 32.33
C PRO A 296 -11.84 1.94 31.98
N LYS A 297 -12.84 1.83 31.08
CA LYS A 297 -13.71 2.95 30.74
C LYS A 297 -14.31 3.46 32.04
N LYS A 298 -13.94 4.65 32.50
CA LYS A 298 -14.60 5.31 33.62
C LYS A 298 -16.08 5.35 33.26
N ALA A 299 -16.90 4.58 33.97
CA ALA A 299 -18.33 4.59 33.81
C ALA A 299 -18.78 6.05 33.99
N LYS A 300 -19.31 6.66 32.93
CA LYS A 300 -20.06 7.93 33.06
C LYS A 300 -21.29 7.59 33.88
N ILE A 301 -21.18 7.75 35.16
CA ILE A 301 -22.34 7.74 36.07
C ILE A 301 -23.22 8.89 35.56
N SER A 302 -24.34 8.51 34.94
CA SER A 302 -25.35 9.45 34.50
C SER A 302 -25.91 10.17 35.71
N GLN A 303 -25.44 11.39 35.97
CA GLN A 303 -26.02 12.30 36.97
C GLN A 303 -27.43 12.76 36.59
N LYS A 304 -28.18 11.98 35.86
CA LYS A 304 -29.57 12.31 35.41
C LYS A 304 -30.68 11.67 36.24
N ILE A 305 -30.36 10.99 37.35
CA ILE A 305 -31.40 10.33 38.21
C ILE A 305 -31.55 10.97 39.60
N ILE A 306 -30.84 12.05 39.91
CA ILE A 306 -30.97 12.68 41.27
C ILE A 306 -31.76 14.00 41.25
N SER A 307 -32.25 14.48 40.09
CA SER A 307 -33.07 15.72 40.05
C SER A 307 -34.59 15.53 39.95
N GLN A 308 -35.10 14.32 39.97
CA GLN A 308 -36.56 14.08 39.97
C GLN A 308 -37.11 13.53 41.29
N GLY A 309 -36.32 13.44 42.34
CA GLY A 309 -36.71 12.95 43.68
C GLY A 309 -36.94 14.00 44.75
N LYS A 310 -36.93 15.31 44.42
CA LYS A 310 -37.07 16.39 45.42
C LYS A 310 -38.28 17.32 45.24
N HIS A 311 -39.28 16.91 44.50
CA HIS A 311 -40.50 17.75 44.33
C HIS A 311 -41.81 17.09 44.70
N SER A 312 -41.80 16.07 45.56
CA SER A 312 -43.09 15.49 46.07
C SER A 312 -43.06 15.15 47.57
N LEU A 313 -42.58 16.06 48.43
CA LEU A 313 -42.71 15.94 49.89
C LEU A 313 -42.76 17.34 50.52
N ASN A 314 -43.75 18.17 50.14
CA ASN A 314 -44.19 19.36 50.88
C ASN A 314 -45.60 19.76 50.44
N HIS A 315 -46.56 18.88 50.65
CA HIS A 315 -47.98 19.26 50.73
C HIS A 315 -48.73 18.13 51.46
N GLU A 316 -48.56 18.11 52.77
CA GLU A 316 -49.48 17.57 53.76
C GLU A 316 -48.85 17.80 55.14
N MET A 317 -49.15 18.95 55.71
CA MET A 317 -49.40 19.19 57.14
C MET A 317 -49.43 20.71 57.37
N GLY A 318 -50.68 21.22 57.58
CA GLY A 318 -51.01 22.56 57.97
C GLY A 318 -52.46 22.88 57.69
#